data_fe1a267c774dea949eba35b74cadd4d6
#
_entry.id   fe1a267c774dea949eba35b74cadd4d6
#
_cell.length_a   1.000
_cell.length_b   1.000
_cell.length_c   1.000
_cell.angle_alpha   90.00
_cell.angle_beta   90.00
_cell.angle_gamma   90.00
#
_symmetry.space_group_name_H-M   'P 1'
#
loop_
_entity.id
_entity.type
_entity.pdbx_description
1 polymer ?
#
loop_
_entity_poly.entity_id
_entity_poly.type
_entity_poly.pdbx_seq_one_letter_code
_entity_poly.pdbx_strand_id
1 'polypeptide(L)'
;MNADFTSEEIFLIKRDKVLSKVIKSNGPIKFSNNKKDPFDTFVDIIISQFISTLAAKSIKEKMLENFKEKKFKVKNFEKLSVVQIKNLGLSLNKAKSIKAVIHWLEMQSMNNFFNLTQAEREKSLLKIFGIG
;
A
#
# COMPACT_ATOMS: atom_id res chain seq x y z
N MET A 1 33.32 9.38 3.30
CA MET A 1 32.49 8.37 2.66
C MET A 1 31.61 7.67 3.70
N ASN A 2 30.75 8.46 4.30
CA ASN A 2 29.89 7.97 5.39
C ASN A 2 28.44 8.18 5.00
N ALA A 3 28.07 7.62 3.87
CA ALA A 3 26.67 7.39 3.61
C ALA A 3 26.27 6.17 4.44
N ASP A 4 25.18 6.29 5.16
CA ASP A 4 24.60 5.19 5.95
C ASP A 4 23.96 4.15 5.00
N PHE A 5 24.79 3.57 4.13
CA PHE A 5 24.36 2.49 3.24
C PHE A 5 24.08 1.22 4.05
N THR A 6 23.01 0.53 3.68
CA THR A 6 22.69 -0.77 4.26
C THR A 6 23.73 -1.82 3.90
N SER A 7 23.74 -2.96 4.60
CA SER A 7 24.61 -4.10 4.29
C SER A 7 24.42 -4.61 2.87
N GLU A 8 23.17 -4.61 2.39
CA GLU A 8 22.79 -5.02 1.04
C GLU A 8 23.32 -4.07 -0.03
N GLU A 9 23.19 -2.76 0.21
CA GLU A 9 23.76 -1.75 -0.68
C GLU A 9 25.27 -1.84 -0.74
N ILE A 10 25.97 -2.02 0.38
CA ILE A 10 27.41 -2.23 0.44
C ILE A 10 27.82 -3.48 -0.32
N PHE A 11 27.06 -4.57 -0.18
CA PHE A 11 27.31 -5.82 -0.92
C PHE A 11 27.23 -5.61 -2.43
N LEU A 12 26.21 -4.90 -2.91
CA LEU A 12 26.03 -4.58 -4.33
C LEU A 12 27.13 -3.64 -4.85
N ILE A 13 27.51 -2.63 -4.07
CA ILE A 13 28.57 -1.69 -4.40
C ILE A 13 29.90 -2.42 -4.63
N LYS A 14 30.19 -3.44 -3.83
CA LYS A 14 31.46 -4.22 -3.94
C LYS A 14 31.45 -5.18 -5.12
N ARG A 15 30.30 -5.68 -5.53
CA ARG A 15 30.19 -6.74 -6.54
C ARG A 15 29.95 -6.28 -7.96
N ASP A 16 29.31 -5.13 -8.14
CA ASP A 16 28.92 -4.65 -9.46
C ASP A 16 29.35 -3.18 -9.66
N LYS A 17 30.25 -2.97 -10.61
CA LYS A 17 30.78 -1.63 -10.91
C LYS A 17 29.71 -0.66 -11.45
N VAL A 18 28.72 -1.18 -12.18
CA VAL A 18 27.63 -0.34 -12.74
C VAL A 18 26.66 0.05 -11.64
N LEU A 19 26.19 -0.92 -10.86
CA LEU A 19 25.34 -0.66 -9.71
C LEU A 19 26.05 0.21 -8.66
N SER A 20 27.35 0.02 -8.44
CA SER A 20 28.13 0.88 -7.54
C SER A 20 28.05 2.35 -7.91
N LYS A 21 28.16 2.68 -9.19
CA LYS A 21 28.04 4.07 -9.65
C LYS A 21 26.64 4.62 -9.39
N VAL A 22 25.60 3.85 -9.71
CA VAL A 22 24.20 4.26 -9.53
C VAL A 22 23.88 4.47 -8.04
N ILE A 23 24.23 3.49 -7.19
CA ILE A 23 23.97 3.55 -5.75
C ILE A 23 24.70 4.75 -5.11
N LYS A 24 25.97 4.95 -5.45
CA LYS A 24 26.74 6.08 -4.92
C LYS A 24 26.22 7.44 -5.41
N SER A 25 25.73 7.50 -6.65
CA SER A 25 25.15 8.71 -7.21
C SER A 25 23.82 9.09 -6.56
N ASN A 26 22.97 8.10 -6.27
CA ASN A 26 21.65 8.31 -5.67
C ASN A 26 21.69 8.44 -4.14
N GLY A 27 22.77 7.98 -3.51
CA GLY A 27 22.88 7.90 -2.06
C GLY A 27 22.08 6.72 -1.49
N PRO A 28 22.11 6.55 -0.16
CA PRO A 28 21.42 5.44 0.51
C PRO A 28 19.89 5.52 0.36
N ILE A 29 19.27 4.36 0.18
CA ILE A 29 17.81 4.26 0.13
C ILE A 29 17.24 4.56 1.52
N LYS A 30 16.38 5.54 1.61
CA LYS A 30 15.68 5.90 2.84
C LYS A 30 14.22 5.50 2.73
N PHE A 31 13.79 4.62 3.61
CA PHE A 31 12.38 4.30 3.77
C PHE A 31 11.76 5.27 4.78
N SER A 32 10.78 6.06 4.34
CA SER A 32 10.04 6.90 5.27
C SER A 32 9.06 6.04 6.06
N ASN A 33 9.19 6.03 7.39
CA ASN A 33 8.17 5.50 8.28
C ASN A 33 6.98 6.46 8.35
N ASN A 34 6.20 6.54 7.29
CA ASN A 34 4.93 7.25 7.34
C ASN A 34 3.97 6.44 8.21
N LYS A 35 3.63 6.98 9.37
CA LYS A 35 2.58 6.45 10.25
C LYS A 35 1.19 6.72 9.63
N LYS A 36 0.95 6.18 8.44
CA LYS A 36 -0.37 6.22 7.82
C LYS A 36 -1.28 5.19 8.46
N ASP A 37 -2.57 5.51 8.53
CA ASP A 37 -3.60 4.55 8.86
C ASP A 37 -3.51 3.33 7.90
N PRO A 38 -3.48 2.10 8.41
CA PRO A 38 -3.38 0.91 7.57
C PRO A 38 -4.48 0.82 6.52
N PHE A 39 -5.72 1.16 6.85
CA PHE A 39 -6.83 1.12 5.91
C PHE A 39 -6.65 2.12 4.77
N ASP A 40 -6.26 3.36 5.09
CA ASP A 40 -5.97 4.38 4.08
C ASP A 40 -4.85 3.92 3.13
N THR A 41 -3.82 3.29 3.66
CA THR A 41 -2.72 2.71 2.88
C THR A 41 -3.21 1.59 1.96
N PHE A 42 -4.05 0.67 2.44
CA PHE A 42 -4.62 -0.40 1.61
C PHE A 42 -5.46 0.15 0.46
N VAL A 43 -6.33 1.10 0.73
CA VAL A 43 -7.18 1.71 -0.31
C VAL A 43 -6.32 2.42 -1.34
N ASP A 44 -5.30 3.14 -0.90
CA ASP A 44 -4.33 3.83 -1.77
C ASP A 44 -3.62 2.86 -2.72
N ILE A 45 -3.14 1.74 -2.20
CA ILE A 45 -2.50 0.68 -2.99
C ILE A 45 -3.49 0.06 -3.97
N ILE A 46 -4.70 -0.30 -3.52
CA ILE A 46 -5.73 -0.92 -4.37
C ILE A 46 -6.09 -0.01 -5.54
N ILE A 47 -6.33 1.28 -5.28
CA ILE A 47 -6.65 2.25 -6.34
C ILE A 47 -5.52 2.34 -7.35
N SER A 48 -4.28 2.34 -6.89
CA SER A 48 -3.08 2.55 -7.71
C SER A 48 -2.69 1.35 -8.58
N GLN A 49 -3.22 0.16 -8.32
CA GLN A 49 -2.88 -1.04 -9.09
C GLN A 49 -3.24 -0.90 -10.58
N PHE A 50 -2.28 -1.23 -11.44
CA PHE A 50 -2.44 -1.27 -12.90
C PHE A 50 -2.87 0.04 -13.58
N ILE A 51 -2.71 1.18 -12.93
CA ILE A 51 -2.97 2.49 -13.52
C ILE A 51 -1.80 3.45 -13.26
N SER A 52 -1.76 4.56 -14.00
CA SER A 52 -0.73 5.58 -13.79
C SER A 52 -0.91 6.31 -12.46
N THR A 53 0.18 6.90 -11.96
CA THR A 53 0.16 7.72 -10.74
C THR A 53 -0.81 8.89 -10.86
N LEU A 54 -0.88 9.54 -12.04
CA LEU A 54 -1.81 10.65 -12.28
C LEU A 54 -3.26 10.19 -12.27
N ALA A 55 -3.56 9.04 -12.90
CA ALA A 55 -4.92 8.48 -12.89
C ALA A 55 -5.34 8.09 -11.45
N ALA A 56 -4.46 7.43 -10.70
CA ALA A 56 -4.71 7.08 -9.30
C ALA A 56 -4.99 8.31 -8.45
N LYS A 57 -4.19 9.37 -8.60
CA LYS A 57 -4.37 10.63 -7.88
C LYS A 57 -5.75 11.24 -8.17
N SER A 58 -6.13 11.31 -9.44
CA SER A 58 -7.43 11.86 -9.86
C SER A 58 -8.61 11.10 -9.25
N ILE A 59 -8.56 9.78 -9.27
CA ILE A 59 -9.60 8.93 -8.67
C ILE A 59 -9.70 9.16 -7.16
N LYS A 60 -8.56 9.15 -6.46
CA LYS A 60 -8.50 9.37 -5.02
C LYS A 60 -9.08 10.73 -4.61
N GLU A 61 -8.69 11.79 -5.30
CA GLU A 61 -9.20 13.14 -5.03
C GLU A 61 -10.71 13.22 -5.17
N LYS A 62 -11.29 12.67 -6.25
CA LYS A 62 -12.73 12.63 -6.45
C LYS A 62 -13.46 11.83 -5.38
N MET A 63 -12.92 10.69 -4.98
CA MET A 63 -13.52 9.87 -3.92
C MET A 63 -13.49 10.59 -2.58
N LEU A 64 -12.36 11.20 -2.23
CA LEU A 64 -12.21 11.97 -0.98
C LEU A 64 -13.13 13.19 -0.93
N GLU A 65 -13.30 13.92 -2.04
CA GLU A 65 -14.27 14.98 -2.17
C GLU A 65 -15.70 14.49 -1.94
N ASN A 66 -16.05 13.35 -2.55
CA ASN A 66 -17.38 12.75 -2.40
C ASN A 66 -17.68 12.37 -0.94
N PHE A 67 -16.68 11.87 -0.20
CA PHE A 67 -16.80 11.58 1.22
C PHE A 67 -16.63 12.81 2.13
N LYS A 68 -16.18 13.94 1.61
CA LYS A 68 -15.79 15.13 2.38
C LYS A 68 -14.74 14.81 3.46
N GLU A 69 -13.77 14.00 3.09
CA GLU A 69 -12.70 13.51 3.98
C GLU A 69 -11.32 13.81 3.37
N LYS A 70 -10.29 13.85 4.22
CA LYS A 70 -8.89 14.02 3.77
C LYS A 70 -8.14 12.70 3.59
N LYS A 71 -8.67 11.62 4.16
CA LYS A 71 -8.13 10.25 4.05
C LYS A 71 -9.27 9.25 4.05
N PHE A 72 -9.02 8.07 3.54
CA PHE A 72 -9.99 6.99 3.54
C PHE A 72 -10.13 6.38 4.93
N LYS A 73 -11.37 6.17 5.34
CA LYS A 73 -11.74 5.53 6.61
C LYS A 73 -12.69 4.37 6.36
N VAL A 74 -12.64 3.35 7.19
CA VAL A 74 -13.54 2.19 7.11
C VAL A 74 -15.00 2.64 7.03
N LYS A 75 -15.40 3.60 7.84
CA LYS A 75 -16.77 4.14 7.86
C LYS A 75 -17.28 4.65 6.52
N ASN A 76 -16.37 5.05 5.61
CA ASN A 76 -16.74 5.52 4.28
C ASN A 76 -17.28 4.39 3.39
N PHE A 77 -16.85 3.15 3.63
CA PHE A 77 -17.10 2.02 2.76
C PHE A 77 -17.91 0.89 3.41
N GLU A 78 -17.90 0.78 4.73
CA GLU A 78 -18.47 -0.38 5.44
C GLU A 78 -19.95 -0.64 5.14
N LYS A 79 -20.73 0.43 4.95
CA LYS A 79 -22.16 0.36 4.62
C LYS A 79 -22.45 0.33 3.13
N LEU A 80 -21.45 0.54 2.29
CA LEU A 80 -21.60 0.50 0.85
C LEU A 80 -21.53 -0.93 0.32
N SER A 81 -22.37 -1.23 -0.67
CA SER A 81 -22.23 -2.47 -1.45
C SER A 81 -21.02 -2.39 -2.39
N VAL A 82 -20.60 -3.54 -2.89
CA VAL A 82 -19.52 -3.60 -3.91
C VAL A 82 -19.88 -2.72 -5.13
N VAL A 83 -21.12 -2.77 -5.59
CA VAL A 83 -21.59 -1.95 -6.73
C VAL A 83 -21.54 -0.46 -6.41
N GLN A 84 -21.93 -0.06 -5.21
CA GLN A 84 -21.85 1.33 -4.78
C GLN A 84 -20.40 1.83 -4.72
N ILE A 85 -19.48 1.01 -4.23
CA ILE A 85 -18.03 1.34 -4.22
C ILE A 85 -17.50 1.44 -5.65
N LYS A 86 -17.86 0.50 -6.53
CA LYS A 86 -17.50 0.56 -7.95
C LYS A 86 -17.95 1.88 -8.58
N ASN A 87 -19.15 2.33 -8.28
CA ASN A 87 -19.73 3.56 -8.84
C ASN A 87 -19.01 4.85 -8.38
N LEU A 88 -18.11 4.75 -7.40
CA LEU A 88 -17.22 5.85 -7.03
C LEU A 88 -16.08 6.07 -8.05
N GLY A 89 -15.94 5.22 -9.05
CA GLY A 89 -14.95 5.33 -10.11
C GLY A 89 -13.92 4.20 -10.14
N LEU A 90 -14.21 3.07 -9.49
CA LEU A 90 -13.32 1.90 -9.43
C LEU A 90 -13.79 0.77 -10.34
N SER A 91 -12.88 -0.16 -10.65
CA SER A 91 -13.26 -1.45 -11.23
C SER A 91 -13.99 -2.31 -10.20
N LEU A 92 -14.78 -3.28 -10.67
CA LEU A 92 -15.48 -4.21 -9.81
C LEU A 92 -14.50 -4.98 -8.88
N ASN A 93 -13.35 -5.40 -9.42
CA ASN A 93 -12.34 -6.12 -8.66
C ASN A 93 -11.71 -5.26 -7.55
N LYS A 94 -11.44 -3.98 -7.82
CA LYS A 94 -10.94 -3.03 -6.80
C LYS A 94 -11.98 -2.81 -5.70
N ALA A 95 -13.26 -2.68 -6.06
CA ALA A 95 -14.34 -2.56 -5.08
C ALA A 95 -14.45 -3.81 -4.19
N LYS A 96 -14.35 -5.01 -4.78
CA LYS A 96 -14.28 -6.28 -4.02
C LYS A 96 -13.07 -6.33 -3.10
N SER A 97 -11.91 -5.85 -3.55
CA SER A 97 -10.70 -5.82 -2.73
C SER A 97 -10.85 -4.91 -1.51
N ILE A 98 -11.46 -3.74 -1.66
CA ILE A 98 -11.73 -2.84 -0.53
C ILE A 98 -12.62 -3.54 0.51
N LYS A 99 -13.69 -4.20 0.09
CA LYS A 99 -14.55 -4.98 0.99
C LYS A 99 -13.80 -6.12 1.68
N ALA A 100 -12.93 -6.81 0.96
CA ALA A 100 -12.10 -7.88 1.51
C ALA A 100 -11.11 -7.36 2.57
N VAL A 101 -10.52 -6.18 2.36
CA VAL A 101 -9.65 -5.54 3.35
C VAL A 101 -10.41 -5.18 4.63
N ILE A 102 -11.61 -4.63 4.51
CA ILE A 102 -12.45 -4.31 5.67
C ILE A 102 -12.70 -5.59 6.48
N HIS A 103 -13.12 -6.66 5.84
CA HIS A 103 -13.35 -7.96 6.49
C HIS A 103 -12.08 -8.49 7.15
N TRP A 104 -10.95 -8.42 6.47
CA TRP A 104 -9.66 -8.86 7.02
C TRP A 104 -9.27 -8.06 8.27
N LEU A 105 -9.47 -6.73 8.27
CA LEU A 105 -9.21 -5.87 9.43
C LEU A 105 -10.15 -6.15 10.62
N GLU A 106 -11.37 -6.59 10.36
CA GLU A 106 -12.31 -7.02 11.40
C GLU A 106 -11.86 -8.33 12.05
N MET A 107 -11.27 -9.25 11.27
CA MET A 107 -10.84 -10.56 11.73
C MET A 107 -9.45 -10.56 12.36
N GLN A 108 -8.64 -9.53 12.09
CA GLN A 108 -7.25 -9.46 12.54
C GLN A 108 -6.91 -8.08 13.09
N SER A 109 -6.48 -8.02 14.36
CA SER A 109 -5.94 -6.78 14.91
C SER A 109 -4.56 -6.47 14.31
N MET A 110 -4.28 -5.19 14.06
CA MET A 110 -2.96 -4.79 13.54
C MET A 110 -1.83 -5.09 14.54
N ASN A 111 -2.08 -5.01 15.84
CA ASN A 111 -1.08 -5.38 16.84
C ASN A 111 -0.70 -6.86 16.72
N ASN A 112 -1.68 -7.75 16.58
CA ASN A 112 -1.41 -9.17 16.38
C ASN A 112 -0.68 -9.43 15.06
N PHE A 113 -1.06 -8.72 13.99
CA PHE A 113 -0.40 -8.82 12.69
C PHE A 113 1.08 -8.44 12.75
N PHE A 114 1.44 -7.36 13.42
CA PHE A 114 2.84 -6.94 13.56
C PHE A 114 3.68 -7.89 14.42
N ASN A 115 3.07 -8.69 15.26
CA ASN A 115 3.75 -9.73 16.05
C ASN A 115 3.99 -11.02 15.27
N LEU A 116 3.41 -11.18 14.08
CA LEU A 116 3.66 -12.33 13.21
C LEU A 116 5.06 -12.26 12.58
N THR A 117 5.59 -13.43 12.20
CA THR A 117 6.79 -13.51 11.36
C THR A 117 6.51 -12.92 9.98
N GLN A 118 7.56 -12.59 9.23
CA GLN A 118 7.41 -12.09 7.86
C GLN A 118 6.62 -13.06 6.97
N ALA A 119 6.92 -14.35 7.04
CA ALA A 119 6.22 -15.39 6.27
C ALA A 119 4.73 -15.49 6.63
N GLU A 120 4.41 -15.41 7.91
CA GLU A 120 3.01 -15.43 8.38
C GLU A 120 2.25 -14.18 7.95
N ARG A 121 2.87 -12.99 8.01
CA ARG A 121 2.29 -11.75 7.51
C ARG A 121 1.99 -11.82 6.02
N GLU A 122 2.95 -12.27 5.22
CA GLU A 122 2.78 -12.47 3.79
C GLU A 122 1.61 -13.42 3.48
N LYS A 123 1.58 -14.56 4.14
CA LYS A 123 0.49 -15.55 3.99
C LYS A 123 -0.87 -14.96 4.37
N SER A 124 -0.95 -14.16 5.42
CA SER A 124 -2.18 -13.49 5.85
C SER A 124 -2.65 -12.47 4.82
N LEU A 125 -1.74 -11.64 4.29
CA LEU A 125 -2.07 -10.63 3.27
C LEU A 125 -2.53 -11.26 1.96
N LEU A 126 -1.91 -12.34 1.52
CA LEU A 126 -2.27 -13.04 0.27
C LEU A 126 -3.66 -13.68 0.31
N LYS A 127 -4.28 -13.82 1.47
CA LYS A 127 -5.69 -14.26 1.58
C LYS A 127 -6.69 -13.18 1.21
N ILE A 128 -6.27 -11.92 1.17
CA ILE A 128 -7.14 -10.81 0.82
C ILE A 128 -7.32 -10.81 -0.70
N PHE A 129 -8.57 -10.82 -1.17
CA PHE A 129 -8.86 -10.76 -2.61
C PHE A 129 -8.22 -9.53 -3.26
N GLY A 130 -7.46 -9.76 -4.33
CA GLY A 130 -6.81 -8.70 -5.09
C GLY A 130 -5.48 -8.19 -4.51
N ILE A 131 -4.98 -8.80 -3.43
CA ILE A 131 -3.66 -8.55 -2.87
C ILE A 131 -2.74 -9.73 -3.26
N GLY A 132 -1.67 -9.42 -4.03
CA GLY A 132 -0.74 -10.47 -4.49
C GLY A 132 0.17 -10.00 -5.58
#